data_3192b90beeda73c28fea03a448c9756a
#
_entry.id   3192b90beeda73c28fea03a448c9756a
#
_cell.length_a   1.000
_cell.length_b   1.000
_cell.length_c   1.000
_cell.angle_alpha   90.00
_cell.angle_beta   90.00
_cell.angle_gamma   90.00
#
_symmetry.space_group_name_H-M   'P 1'
#
loop_
_entity.id
_entity.type
_entity.pdbx_description
1 polymer ?
#
loop_
_entity_poly.entity_id
_entity_poly.type
_entity_poly.pdbx_seq_one_letter_code
_entity_poly.pdbx_strand_id
1 'polypeptide(L)'
;MKINRISQANFKSLMEQQNITDQTVDSSNDFYICLNSTGWIHSIPYFKEEHANVINLYFDDVELSGPKEIQWFGGETKIIDAIAMNESQAEQLVRFISTIPSDAIVYIYCAKGKSRSRAVEDFILSIETNIDTISEGSNQHVYKSLREAYARL
;
A
#
# COMPACT_ATOMS: atom_id res chain seq x y z
N MET A 1 5.84 -7.77 -14.13
CA MET A 1 5.79 -7.85 -12.64
C MET A 1 4.72 -8.81 -12.20
N LYS A 2 5.00 -9.61 -11.20
CA LYS A 2 3.99 -10.44 -10.54
C LYS A 2 3.56 -9.75 -9.25
N ILE A 3 2.29 -9.43 -9.11
CA ILE A 3 1.75 -8.68 -7.97
C ILE A 3 1.01 -9.63 -7.03
N ASN A 4 1.39 -9.61 -5.76
CA ASN A 4 0.72 -10.33 -4.68
C ASN A 4 0.10 -9.31 -3.71
N ARG A 5 -1.20 -9.16 -3.77
CA ARG A 5 -1.99 -8.33 -2.88
C ARG A 5 -2.39 -9.13 -1.65
N ILE A 6 -2.20 -8.58 -0.46
CA ILE A 6 -2.34 -9.34 0.78
C ILE A 6 -2.75 -8.41 1.93
N SER A 7 -3.47 -8.96 2.92
CA SER A 7 -3.74 -8.23 4.15
C SER A 7 -2.47 -8.08 4.98
N GLN A 8 -2.43 -7.06 5.83
CA GLN A 8 -1.27 -6.84 6.70
C GLN A 8 -1.00 -8.04 7.62
N ALA A 9 -2.06 -8.64 8.17
CA ALA A 9 -1.91 -9.81 9.04
C ALA A 9 -1.31 -11.01 8.30
N ASN A 10 -1.80 -11.29 7.10
CA ASN A 10 -1.27 -12.39 6.28
C ASN A 10 0.13 -12.09 5.76
N PHE A 11 0.43 -10.83 5.45
CA PHE A 11 1.77 -10.41 5.07
C PHE A 11 2.78 -10.71 6.18
N LYS A 12 2.45 -10.31 7.40
CA LYS A 12 3.30 -10.58 8.57
C LYS A 12 3.58 -12.07 8.72
N SER A 13 2.53 -12.91 8.64
CA SER A 13 2.68 -14.36 8.74
C SER A 13 3.57 -14.91 7.63
N LEU A 14 3.38 -14.45 6.41
CA LEU A 14 4.17 -14.89 5.26
C LEU A 14 5.65 -14.53 5.42
N MET A 15 5.93 -13.29 5.82
CA MET A 15 7.31 -12.84 6.03
C MET A 15 7.99 -13.63 7.14
N GLU A 16 7.29 -13.89 8.24
CA GLU A 16 7.81 -14.70 9.33
C GLU A 16 8.13 -16.14 8.88
N GLN A 17 7.24 -16.76 8.09
CA GLN A 17 7.47 -18.10 7.53
C GLN A 17 8.68 -18.16 6.62
N GLN A 18 8.90 -17.11 5.84
CA GLN A 18 10.02 -17.03 4.90
C GLN A 18 11.30 -16.47 5.53
N ASN A 19 11.27 -16.15 6.80
CA ASN A 19 12.37 -15.51 7.52
C ASN A 19 12.83 -14.20 6.85
N ILE A 20 11.87 -13.41 6.37
CA ILE A 20 12.13 -12.07 5.84
C ILE A 20 11.90 -11.07 6.97
N THR A 21 12.95 -10.37 7.35
CA THR A 21 12.98 -9.38 8.44
C THR A 21 13.76 -8.15 7.99
N ASP A 22 13.86 -7.14 8.86
CA ASP A 22 14.72 -5.99 8.58
C ASP A 22 16.19 -6.38 8.34
N GLN A 23 16.64 -7.50 8.91
CA GLN A 23 18.00 -7.98 8.74
C GLN A 23 18.23 -8.76 7.43
N THR A 24 17.17 -9.31 6.83
CA THR A 24 17.30 -10.21 5.67
C THR A 24 16.66 -9.68 4.39
N VAL A 25 15.77 -8.69 4.48
CA VAL A 25 14.99 -8.19 3.35
C VAL A 25 15.86 -7.62 2.22
N ASP A 26 17.01 -7.05 2.56
CA ASP A 26 17.92 -6.48 1.56
C ASP A 26 18.50 -7.54 0.60
N SER A 27 18.50 -8.80 1.04
CA SER A 27 18.96 -9.93 0.22
C SER A 27 17.85 -10.50 -0.67
N SER A 28 16.63 -10.04 -0.50
CA SER A 28 15.49 -10.45 -1.33
C SER A 28 15.50 -9.70 -2.66
N ASN A 29 15.14 -10.41 -3.74
CA ASN A 29 14.93 -9.80 -5.05
C ASN A 29 13.50 -9.30 -5.23
N ASP A 30 12.66 -9.45 -4.22
CA ASP A 30 11.28 -9.02 -4.23
C ASP A 30 11.15 -7.58 -3.73
N PHE A 31 10.03 -6.95 -4.04
CA PHE A 31 9.72 -5.58 -3.65
C PHE A 31 8.47 -5.56 -2.80
N TYR A 32 8.45 -4.65 -1.83
CA TYR A 32 7.40 -4.62 -0.81
C TYR A 32 6.82 -3.22 -0.68
N ILE A 33 5.53 -3.10 -0.97
CA ILE A 33 4.76 -1.86 -0.84
C ILE A 33 3.85 -2.01 0.37
N CYS A 34 4.15 -1.27 1.42
CA CYS A 34 3.52 -1.40 2.73
C CYS A 34 2.63 -0.19 2.99
N LEU A 35 1.32 -0.37 2.85
CA LEU A 35 0.34 0.70 3.04
C LEU A 35 -0.26 0.58 4.43
N ASN A 36 0.30 1.35 5.35
CA ASN A 36 -0.04 1.30 6.77
C ASN A 36 -1.15 2.31 7.09
N SER A 37 -2.05 1.93 7.99
CA SER A 37 -3.08 2.84 8.50
C SER A 37 -2.48 3.78 9.55
N THR A 38 -3.15 4.90 9.83
CA THR A 38 -2.73 5.86 10.83
C THR A 38 -3.54 5.68 12.12
N GLY A 39 -2.91 5.95 13.25
CA GLY A 39 -3.61 6.20 14.51
C GLY A 39 -4.34 5.05 15.19
N TRP A 40 -4.20 3.80 14.76
CA TRP A 40 -4.82 2.66 15.42
C TRP A 40 -4.05 1.35 15.22
N ILE A 41 -4.57 0.24 15.76
CA ILE A 41 -3.87 -1.03 15.98
C ILE A 41 -3.12 -1.58 14.75
N HIS A 42 -3.56 -1.24 13.53
CA HIS A 42 -2.94 -1.72 12.29
C HIS A 42 -1.93 -0.72 11.70
N SER A 43 -1.52 0.30 12.48
CA SER A 43 -0.57 1.31 12.02
C SER A 43 0.90 0.90 12.20
N ILE A 44 1.17 -0.21 12.89
CA ILE A 44 2.55 -0.66 13.14
C ILE A 44 3.08 -1.36 11.90
N PRO A 45 4.13 -0.81 11.23
CA PRO A 45 4.67 -1.44 10.04
C PRO A 45 5.44 -2.72 10.38
N TYR A 46 5.48 -3.65 9.45
CA TYR A 46 6.30 -4.85 9.61
C TYR A 46 7.79 -4.53 9.54
N PHE A 47 8.20 -3.79 8.50
CA PHE A 47 9.57 -3.31 8.37
C PHE A 47 9.69 -1.95 9.06
N LYS A 48 10.64 -1.83 9.98
CA LYS A 48 10.85 -0.63 10.79
C LYS A 48 12.05 0.20 10.33
N GLU A 49 12.91 -0.39 9.51
CA GLU A 49 14.09 0.26 8.96
C GLU A 49 13.90 0.55 7.46
N GLU A 50 14.70 1.46 6.92
CA GLU A 50 14.66 1.79 5.51
C GLU A 50 15.41 0.74 4.68
N HIS A 51 14.82 0.36 3.54
CA HIS A 51 15.39 -0.59 2.60
C HIS A 51 15.08 -0.14 1.17
N ALA A 52 15.99 -0.39 0.25
CA ALA A 52 15.82 0.01 -1.15
C ALA A 52 14.63 -0.69 -1.82
N ASN A 53 14.26 -1.88 -1.35
CA ASN A 53 13.17 -2.69 -1.91
C ASN A 53 11.89 -2.64 -1.07
N VAL A 54 11.78 -1.72 -0.12
CA VAL A 54 10.62 -1.54 0.75
C VAL A 54 10.20 -0.08 0.75
N ILE A 55 8.92 0.17 0.57
CA ILE A 55 8.34 1.49 0.84
C ILE A 55 7.25 1.36 1.89
N ASN A 56 7.32 2.18 2.93
CA ASN A 56 6.28 2.32 3.95
C ASN A 56 5.59 3.66 3.76
N LEU A 57 4.28 3.61 3.55
CA LEU A 57 3.45 4.81 3.52
C LEU A 57 2.36 4.70 4.58
N TYR A 58 1.93 5.84 5.10
CA TYR A 58 0.96 5.91 6.19
C TYR A 58 -0.21 6.78 5.78
N PHE A 59 -1.32 6.17 5.45
CA PHE A 59 -2.58 6.83 5.13
C PHE A 59 -3.72 5.83 5.28
N ASP A 60 -4.94 6.33 5.43
CA ASP A 60 -6.11 5.51 5.69
C ASP A 60 -6.89 5.21 4.41
N ASP A 61 -7.78 4.24 4.48
CA ASP A 61 -8.63 3.85 3.35
C ASP A 61 -9.83 4.79 3.25
N VAL A 62 -9.54 6.03 2.87
CA VAL A 62 -10.53 7.08 2.66
C VAL A 62 -10.20 7.86 1.40
N GLU A 63 -11.18 8.52 0.84
CA GLU A 63 -10.99 9.39 -0.33
C GLU A 63 -10.74 10.84 0.07
N LEU A 64 -11.13 11.23 1.28
CA LEU A 64 -10.97 12.57 1.80
C LEU A 64 -10.58 12.49 3.27
N SER A 65 -9.59 13.27 3.68
CA SER A 65 -9.18 13.35 5.08
C SER A 65 -10.28 13.98 5.93
N GLY A 66 -10.42 13.52 7.16
CA GLY A 66 -11.37 14.06 8.12
C GLY A 66 -11.90 13.01 9.09
N PRO A 67 -12.88 13.41 9.93
CA PRO A 67 -13.47 12.49 10.90
C PRO A 67 -14.18 11.32 10.20
N LYS A 68 -13.95 10.11 10.72
CA LYS A 68 -14.62 8.87 10.26
C LYS A 68 -15.11 8.09 11.45
N GLU A 69 -16.34 7.57 11.36
CA GLU A 69 -16.85 6.61 12.31
C GLU A 69 -16.34 5.21 11.93
N ILE A 70 -15.78 4.52 12.92
CA ILE A 70 -15.38 3.12 12.77
C ILE A 70 -16.01 2.30 13.87
N GLN A 71 -16.31 1.04 13.56
CA GLN A 71 -16.71 0.07 14.59
C GLN A 71 -15.47 -0.49 15.27
N TRP A 72 -15.42 -0.31 16.59
CA TRP A 72 -14.35 -0.82 17.43
C TRP A 72 -14.71 -2.20 18.00
N PHE A 73 -13.76 -2.83 18.65
CA PHE A 73 -14.00 -4.10 19.32
C PHE A 73 -15.18 -3.98 20.31
N GLY A 74 -16.11 -4.97 20.30
CA GLY A 74 -17.29 -4.96 21.13
C GLY A 74 -18.47 -4.16 20.59
N GLY A 75 -18.39 -3.69 19.36
CA GLY A 75 -19.49 -2.97 18.70
C GLY A 75 -19.57 -1.49 19.02
N GLU A 76 -18.60 -0.94 19.74
CA GLU A 76 -18.54 0.50 20.01
C GLU A 76 -18.16 1.27 18.75
N THR A 77 -18.83 2.40 18.54
CA THR A 77 -18.48 3.34 17.46
C THR A 77 -17.46 4.34 17.98
N LYS A 78 -16.35 4.49 17.27
CA LYS A 78 -15.35 5.51 17.54
C LYS A 78 -15.18 6.41 16.34
N ILE A 79 -14.83 7.66 16.61
CA ILE A 79 -14.49 8.64 15.58
C ILE A 79 -12.97 8.75 15.54
N ILE A 80 -12.39 8.54 14.35
CA ILE A 80 -10.96 8.74 14.11
C ILE A 80 -10.77 9.88 13.11
N ASP A 81 -9.62 10.54 13.16
CA ASP A 81 -9.20 11.48 12.12
C ASP A 81 -8.47 10.70 11.03
N ALA A 82 -9.21 10.35 9.99
CA ALA A 82 -8.66 9.60 8.87
C ALA A 82 -7.83 10.52 7.96
N ILE A 83 -6.73 9.99 7.45
CA ILE A 83 -5.79 10.72 6.59
C ILE A 83 -5.76 10.04 5.23
N ALA A 84 -6.20 10.76 4.19
CA ALA A 84 -6.13 10.29 2.82
C ALA A 84 -4.69 10.40 2.28
N MET A 85 -4.36 9.59 1.26
CA MET A 85 -3.08 9.70 0.56
C MET A 85 -2.88 11.15 0.07
N ASN A 86 -1.72 11.72 0.34
CA ASN A 86 -1.36 13.04 -0.14
C ASN A 86 -0.51 12.98 -1.42
N GLU A 87 -0.30 14.13 -2.03
CA GLU A 87 0.44 14.25 -3.29
C GLU A 87 1.89 13.78 -3.16
N SER A 88 2.56 14.09 -2.05
CA SER A 88 3.93 13.67 -1.79
C SER A 88 4.05 12.14 -1.69
N GLN A 89 3.10 11.50 -1.01
CA GLN A 89 3.06 10.04 -0.90
C GLN A 89 2.85 9.40 -2.26
N ALA A 90 1.95 9.94 -3.08
CA ALA A 90 1.70 9.44 -4.42
C ALA A 90 2.97 9.52 -5.28
N GLU A 91 3.68 10.63 -5.23
CA GLU A 91 4.94 10.80 -5.96
C GLU A 91 6.02 9.84 -5.48
N GLN A 92 6.17 9.66 -4.18
CA GLN A 92 7.12 8.69 -3.61
C GLN A 92 6.82 7.28 -4.10
N LEU A 93 5.55 6.89 -4.11
CA LEU A 93 5.16 5.54 -4.53
C LEU A 93 5.40 5.34 -6.03
N VAL A 94 5.06 6.32 -6.86
CA VAL A 94 5.33 6.25 -8.31
C VAL A 94 6.82 6.12 -8.58
N ARG A 95 7.66 6.89 -7.90
CA ARG A 95 9.11 6.80 -8.02
C ARG A 95 9.62 5.42 -7.61
N PHE A 96 9.13 4.90 -6.48
CA PHE A 96 9.48 3.56 -6.01
C PHE A 96 9.10 2.50 -7.05
N ILE A 97 7.88 2.55 -7.56
CA ILE A 97 7.40 1.60 -8.58
C ILE A 97 8.28 1.64 -9.82
N SER A 98 8.75 2.83 -10.22
CA SER A 98 9.62 2.97 -11.39
C SER A 98 10.98 2.29 -11.24
N THR A 99 11.39 1.98 -10.01
CA THR A 99 12.66 1.25 -9.77
C THR A 99 12.49 -0.27 -9.82
N ILE A 100 11.25 -0.77 -9.87
CA ILE A 100 10.99 -2.20 -9.80
C ILE A 100 11.23 -2.84 -11.18
N PRO A 101 12.09 -3.88 -11.25
CA PRO A 101 12.29 -4.60 -12.51
C PRO A 101 11.00 -5.25 -13.03
N SER A 102 10.86 -5.35 -14.33
CA SER A 102 9.65 -5.88 -14.97
C SER A 102 9.36 -7.35 -14.63
N ASP A 103 10.36 -8.11 -14.23
CA ASP A 103 10.25 -9.52 -13.86
C ASP A 103 10.20 -9.76 -12.35
N ALA A 104 10.16 -8.70 -11.55
CA ALA A 104 10.14 -8.81 -10.09
C ALA A 104 8.79 -9.26 -9.55
N ILE A 105 8.82 -9.82 -8.35
CA ILE A 105 7.63 -10.09 -7.54
C ILE A 105 7.42 -8.90 -6.61
N VAL A 106 6.20 -8.39 -6.56
CA VAL A 106 5.82 -7.25 -5.74
C VAL A 106 4.73 -7.67 -4.76
N TYR A 107 4.98 -7.47 -3.49
CA TYR A 107 3.97 -7.66 -2.44
C TYR A 107 3.40 -6.30 -2.07
N ILE A 108 2.08 -6.21 -2.06
CA ILE A 108 1.38 -4.97 -1.67
C ILE A 108 0.43 -5.32 -0.55
N TYR A 109 0.64 -4.75 0.64
CA TYR A 109 -0.32 -4.93 1.71
C TYR A 109 -1.01 -3.62 2.09
N CYS A 110 -2.25 -3.77 2.52
CA CYS A 110 -2.97 -2.79 3.31
C CYS A 110 -3.72 -3.57 4.41
N ALA A 111 -4.49 -2.90 5.26
CA ALA A 111 -5.10 -3.57 6.41
C ALA A 111 -5.85 -4.87 6.01
N LYS A 112 -6.69 -4.80 4.98
CA LYS A 112 -7.50 -5.94 4.51
C LYS A 112 -7.03 -6.54 3.18
N GLY A 113 -6.10 -5.89 2.49
CA GLY A 113 -5.64 -6.32 1.17
C GLY A 113 -6.67 -6.16 0.06
N LYS A 114 -7.63 -5.24 0.21
CA LYS A 114 -8.79 -5.17 -0.69
C LYS A 114 -9.00 -3.84 -1.40
N SER A 115 -8.68 -2.71 -0.79
CA SER A 115 -9.05 -1.40 -1.31
C SER A 115 -7.84 -0.57 -1.74
N ARG A 116 -7.00 -0.16 -0.79
CA ARG A 116 -5.78 0.62 -1.09
C ARG A 116 -4.79 -0.18 -1.92
N SER A 117 -4.55 -1.42 -1.54
CA SER A 117 -3.65 -2.31 -2.27
C SER A 117 -4.16 -2.61 -3.68
N ARG A 118 -5.48 -2.74 -3.85
CA ARG A 118 -6.08 -2.93 -5.17
C ARG A 118 -5.87 -1.70 -6.06
N ALA A 119 -6.00 -0.51 -5.49
CA ALA A 119 -5.76 0.72 -6.24
C ALA A 119 -4.31 0.82 -6.75
N VAL A 120 -3.35 0.40 -5.95
CA VAL A 120 -1.94 0.35 -6.37
C VAL A 120 -1.73 -0.69 -7.46
N GLU A 121 -2.32 -1.88 -7.32
CA GLU A 121 -2.27 -2.91 -8.35
C GLU A 121 -2.89 -2.41 -9.66
N ASP A 122 -4.08 -1.81 -9.60
CA ASP A 122 -4.75 -1.23 -10.78
C ASP A 122 -3.87 -0.18 -11.47
N PHE A 123 -3.21 0.66 -10.67
CA PHE A 123 -2.28 1.66 -11.21
C PHE A 123 -1.11 1.00 -11.94
N ILE A 124 -0.48 0.00 -11.33
CA ILE A 124 0.65 -0.70 -11.95
C ILE A 124 0.21 -1.34 -13.27
N LEU A 125 -0.94 -2.01 -13.27
CA LEU A 125 -1.49 -2.62 -14.48
C LEU A 125 -1.80 -1.57 -15.54
N SER A 126 -2.29 -0.39 -15.16
CA SER A 126 -2.61 0.67 -16.10
C SER A 126 -1.38 1.22 -16.81
N ILE A 127 -0.25 1.31 -16.14
CA ILE A 127 0.99 1.77 -16.79
C ILE A 127 1.67 0.68 -17.60
N GLU A 128 1.52 -0.59 -17.21
CA GLU A 128 2.06 -1.72 -17.98
C GLU A 128 1.29 -1.97 -19.28
N THR A 129 -0.04 -1.85 -19.23
CA THR A 129 -0.91 -2.12 -20.38
C THR A 129 -1.27 -0.88 -21.18
N ASN A 130 -0.99 0.29 -20.64
CA ASN A 130 -1.42 1.59 -21.19
C ASN A 130 -2.95 1.69 -21.34
N ILE A 131 -3.69 0.99 -20.47
CA ILE A 131 -5.15 1.02 -20.41
C ILE A 131 -5.56 1.52 -19.02
N ASP A 132 -6.40 2.54 -18.99
CA ASP A 132 -6.93 3.09 -17.74
C ASP A 132 -7.98 2.14 -17.18
N THR A 133 -7.61 1.37 -16.17
CA THR A 133 -8.47 0.33 -15.58
C THR A 133 -8.54 0.52 -14.07
N ILE A 134 -9.74 0.70 -13.55
CA ILE A 134 -9.98 0.73 -12.12
C ILE A 134 -10.99 -0.37 -11.76
N SER A 135 -10.62 -1.22 -10.81
CA SER A 135 -11.46 -2.33 -10.37
C SER A 135 -12.52 -1.88 -9.38
N GLU A 136 -13.63 -2.60 -9.33
CA GLU A 136 -14.63 -2.42 -8.30
C GLU A 136 -14.03 -2.67 -6.92
N GLY A 137 -14.34 -1.81 -5.94
CA GLY A 137 -13.79 -1.89 -4.58
C GLY A 137 -12.42 -1.25 -4.40
N SER A 138 -11.80 -0.77 -5.49
CA SER A 138 -10.53 -0.04 -5.43
C SER A 138 -10.73 1.35 -4.83
N ASN A 139 -9.78 1.82 -4.03
CA ASN A 139 -9.79 3.20 -3.53
C ASN A 139 -9.51 4.16 -4.68
N GLN A 140 -10.56 4.86 -5.12
CA GLN A 140 -10.46 5.74 -6.29
C GLN A 140 -9.52 6.92 -6.09
N HIS A 141 -9.46 7.45 -4.87
CA HIS A 141 -8.57 8.57 -4.57
C HIS A 141 -7.09 8.14 -4.72
N VAL A 142 -6.75 6.97 -4.21
CA VAL A 142 -5.38 6.44 -4.36
C VAL A 142 -5.03 6.25 -5.83
N TYR A 143 -5.91 5.61 -6.59
CA TYR A 143 -5.70 5.39 -8.02
C TYR A 143 -5.49 6.71 -8.77
N LYS A 144 -6.39 7.67 -8.58
CA LYS A 144 -6.30 8.97 -9.25
C LYS A 144 -5.03 9.74 -8.85
N SER A 145 -4.69 9.71 -7.56
CA SER A 145 -3.49 10.38 -7.06
C SER A 145 -2.23 9.81 -7.70
N LEU A 146 -2.16 8.50 -7.87
CA LEU A 146 -1.03 7.85 -8.53
C LEU A 146 -0.97 8.18 -10.02
N ARG A 147 -2.11 8.19 -10.70
CA ARG A 147 -2.17 8.58 -12.11
C ARG A 147 -1.75 10.01 -12.33
N GLU A 148 -2.19 10.92 -11.48
CA GLU A 148 -1.80 12.35 -11.54
C GLU A 148 -0.31 12.52 -11.26
N ALA A 149 0.23 11.84 -10.26
CA ALA A 149 1.66 11.87 -9.95
C ALA A 149 2.48 11.34 -11.13
N TYR A 150 2.05 10.23 -11.72
CA TYR A 150 2.72 9.63 -12.88
C TYR A 150 2.76 10.60 -14.06
N ALA A 151 1.68 11.32 -14.30
CA ALA A 151 1.61 12.31 -15.38
C ALA A 151 2.54 13.51 -15.15
N ARG A 152 2.83 13.85 -13.87
CA ARG A 152 3.75 14.95 -13.53
C ARG A 152 5.23 14.55 -13.58
N LEU A 153 5.51 13.28 -13.47
CA LEU A 153 6.87 12.75 -13.44
C LEU A 153 7.25 12.19 -14.82
#